data_e81dff45a2c8513f3c1fd38b1db5684b
#
_entry.id   e81dff45a2c8513f3c1fd38b1db5684b
#
_cell.length_a   1.000
_cell.length_b   1.000
_cell.length_c   1.000
_cell.angle_alpha   90.00
_cell.angle_beta   90.00
_cell.angle_gamma   90.00
#
_symmetry.space_group_name_H-M   'P 1'
#
loop_
_entity.id
_entity.type
_entity.pdbx_description
1 polymer ?
#
loop_
_entity_poly.entity_id
_entity_poly.type
_entity_poly.pdbx_seq_one_letter_code
_entity_poly.pdbx_strand_id
1 'polypeptide(L)'
;MLEGDEVVRRARKGGWRSRAVYKREERRRQAPLFRPGMVIVDLGAAPGAWSQYATSLLDGRGHIVAVDLLPMDPLPDVTFIQGDFREDQVLEAVNAATESHGVDLVMSDMAPNLSGTSAVDQPRAMYLAELALDFARDRLRGGGSFVTKLFQGEGADTYIADARRCFENVKVRKPKASRPRSREVYLVARNYRV
;
A
#
# COMPACT_ATOMS: atom_id res chain seq x y z
N MET A 1 20.45 6.52 -15.80
CA MET A 1 19.25 6.40 -16.66
C MET A 1 18.94 4.97 -17.09
N LEU A 2 19.93 4.04 -17.16
CA LEU A 2 19.75 2.67 -17.67
C LEU A 2 19.13 1.65 -16.70
N GLU A 3 19.37 1.73 -15.40
CA GLU A 3 18.83 0.77 -14.42
C GLU A 3 17.32 0.86 -14.22
N GLY A 4 16.74 2.07 -14.32
CA GLY A 4 15.30 2.26 -14.19
C GLY A 4 14.50 1.60 -15.31
N ASP A 5 15.03 1.60 -16.52
CA ASP A 5 14.41 1.00 -17.70
C ASP A 5 14.48 -0.53 -17.67
N GLU A 6 15.55 -1.08 -17.10
CA GLU A 6 15.73 -2.53 -17.00
C GLU A 6 14.75 -3.14 -15.98
N VAL A 7 14.51 -2.49 -14.85
CA VAL A 7 13.54 -2.95 -13.85
C VAL A 7 12.11 -2.91 -14.40
N VAL A 8 11.76 -1.85 -15.16
CA VAL A 8 10.46 -1.74 -15.84
C VAL A 8 10.31 -2.81 -16.91
N ARG A 9 11.35 -3.04 -17.71
CA ARG A 9 11.36 -4.08 -18.75
C ARG A 9 11.22 -5.48 -18.15
N ARG A 10 11.89 -5.73 -17.02
CA ARG A 10 11.80 -7.00 -16.30
C ARG A 10 10.43 -7.23 -15.70
N ALA A 11 9.76 -6.18 -15.18
CA ALA A 11 8.38 -6.25 -14.71
C ALA A 11 7.43 -6.65 -15.84
N ARG A 12 7.52 -5.99 -17.00
CA ARG A 12 6.70 -6.30 -18.17
C ARG A 12 6.91 -7.73 -18.68
N LYS A 13 8.16 -8.21 -18.72
CA LYS A 13 8.47 -9.61 -19.11
C LYS A 13 7.91 -10.63 -18.13
N GLY A 14 7.83 -10.30 -16.83
CA GLY A 14 7.22 -11.13 -15.80
C GLY A 14 5.69 -11.02 -15.71
N GLY A 15 5.02 -10.32 -16.64
CA GLY A 15 3.58 -10.11 -16.62
C GLY A 15 3.07 -9.17 -15.55
N TRP A 16 3.96 -8.40 -14.90
CA TRP A 16 3.60 -7.47 -13.85
C TRP A 16 3.27 -6.07 -14.39
N ARG A 17 2.24 -5.43 -13.86
CA ARG A 17 1.75 -4.11 -14.30
C ARG A 17 2.69 -2.96 -13.94
N SER A 18 3.58 -3.13 -12.95
CA SER A 18 4.49 -2.08 -12.48
C SER A 18 5.73 -2.66 -11.80
N ARG A 19 6.82 -1.87 -11.79
CA ARG A 19 8.04 -2.19 -11.03
C ARG A 19 7.86 -2.24 -9.51
N ALA A 20 6.73 -1.76 -9.01
CA ALA A 20 6.40 -1.78 -7.57
C ALA A 20 6.40 -3.20 -6.99
N VAL A 21 6.17 -4.24 -7.81
CA VAL A 21 6.26 -5.65 -7.43
C VAL A 21 7.65 -6.02 -6.93
N TYR A 22 8.72 -5.61 -7.60
CA TYR A 22 10.08 -5.93 -7.16
C TYR A 22 10.48 -5.27 -5.85
N LYS A 23 9.92 -4.11 -5.56
CA LYS A 23 10.04 -3.48 -4.25
C LYS A 23 9.44 -4.34 -3.13
N ARG A 24 8.51 -5.24 -3.45
CA ARG A 24 7.84 -6.14 -2.50
C ARG A 24 8.48 -7.51 -2.38
N GLU A 25 8.96 -8.11 -3.46
CA GLU A 25 9.67 -9.39 -3.40
C GLU A 25 10.84 -9.36 -2.42
N GLU A 26 11.55 -8.25 -2.37
CA GLU A 26 12.66 -8.07 -1.44
C GLU A 26 12.22 -8.13 0.04
N ARG A 27 10.97 -7.73 0.34
CA ARG A 27 10.42 -7.76 1.70
C ARG A 27 9.93 -9.12 2.13
N ARG A 28 9.57 -10.00 1.18
CA ARG A 28 9.14 -11.38 1.46
C ARG A 28 10.19 -12.14 2.27
N ARG A 29 11.47 -11.83 2.08
CA ARG A 29 12.59 -12.50 2.75
C ARG A 29 12.70 -12.21 4.26
N GLN A 30 11.92 -11.28 4.81
CA GLN A 30 12.10 -10.81 6.19
C GLN A 30 10.99 -11.18 7.17
N ALA A 31 9.91 -11.78 6.76
CA ALA A 31 8.79 -12.42 7.46
C ALA A 31 7.51 -12.29 6.61
N PRO A 32 6.65 -13.29 6.56
CA PRO A 32 5.48 -13.26 5.69
C PRO A 32 4.50 -12.15 6.13
N LEU A 33 4.35 -11.14 5.29
CA LEU A 33 3.32 -10.10 5.46
C LEU A 33 1.97 -10.61 4.95
N PHE A 34 2.01 -11.50 3.96
CA PHE A 34 0.87 -12.10 3.30
C PHE A 34 0.70 -13.54 3.75
N ARG A 35 -0.51 -13.92 4.07
CA ARG A 35 -0.91 -15.28 4.42
C ARG A 35 -2.20 -15.63 3.71
N PRO A 36 -2.39 -16.88 3.28
CA PRO A 36 -3.68 -17.33 2.76
C PRO A 36 -4.82 -17.05 3.74
N GLY A 37 -5.98 -16.70 3.22
CA GLY A 37 -7.17 -16.38 4.01
C GLY A 37 -7.29 -14.91 4.46
N MET A 38 -6.32 -14.05 4.14
CA MET A 38 -6.36 -12.64 4.53
C MET A 38 -7.39 -11.84 3.72
N VAL A 39 -8.01 -10.87 4.41
CA VAL A 39 -8.74 -9.76 3.80
C VAL A 39 -7.81 -8.55 3.72
N ILE A 40 -7.59 -8.06 2.50
CA ILE A 40 -6.62 -6.99 2.21
C ILE A 40 -7.33 -5.81 1.55
N VAL A 41 -7.04 -4.60 1.98
CA VAL A 41 -7.44 -3.37 1.29
C VAL A 41 -6.22 -2.71 0.66
N ASP A 42 -6.31 -2.36 -0.63
CA ASP A 42 -5.26 -1.69 -1.41
C ASP A 42 -5.75 -0.29 -1.81
N LEU A 43 -5.24 0.74 -1.13
CA LEU A 43 -5.58 2.14 -1.36
C LEU A 43 -4.65 2.77 -2.39
N GLY A 44 -5.23 3.41 -3.42
CA GLY A 44 -4.47 3.91 -4.56
C GLY A 44 -3.94 2.75 -5.41
N ALA A 45 -4.83 1.79 -5.71
CA ALA A 45 -4.46 0.51 -6.29
C ALA A 45 -4.06 0.58 -7.77
N ALA A 46 -4.60 1.51 -8.56
CA ALA A 46 -4.31 1.60 -9.99
C ALA A 46 -2.80 1.77 -10.27
N PRO A 47 -2.24 1.07 -11.22
CA PRO A 47 -2.81 0.16 -12.21
C PRO A 47 -3.01 -1.29 -11.72
N GLY A 48 -2.91 -1.58 -10.41
CA GLY A 48 -3.18 -2.89 -9.82
C GLY A 48 -1.96 -3.77 -9.55
N ALA A 49 -0.75 -3.22 -9.56
CA ALA A 49 0.47 -4.02 -9.38
C ALA A 49 0.58 -4.63 -7.97
N TRP A 50 0.08 -3.92 -6.96
CA TRP A 50 0.12 -4.40 -5.59
C TRP A 50 -0.95 -5.46 -5.34
N SER A 51 -2.15 -5.23 -5.83
CA SER A 51 -3.23 -6.21 -5.79
C SER A 51 -2.85 -7.48 -6.55
N GLN A 52 -2.30 -7.37 -7.77
CA GLN A 52 -1.82 -8.51 -8.56
C GLN A 52 -0.76 -9.33 -7.80
N TYR A 53 0.22 -8.68 -7.18
CA TYR A 53 1.24 -9.36 -6.39
C TYR A 53 0.66 -10.02 -5.14
N ALA A 54 -0.25 -9.33 -4.43
CA ALA A 54 -0.92 -9.88 -3.26
C ALA A 54 -1.73 -11.13 -3.61
N THR A 55 -2.53 -11.10 -4.69
CA THR A 55 -3.28 -12.25 -5.19
C THR A 55 -2.38 -13.47 -5.41
N SER A 56 -1.20 -13.28 -6.01
CA SER A 56 -0.24 -14.38 -6.25
C SER A 56 0.29 -15.02 -4.96
N LEU A 57 0.18 -14.34 -3.82
CA LEU A 57 0.65 -14.84 -2.51
C LEU A 57 -0.47 -15.42 -1.65
N LEU A 58 -1.73 -15.09 -1.95
CA LEU A 58 -2.89 -15.63 -1.23
C LEU A 58 -3.28 -17.03 -1.72
N ASP A 59 -2.78 -17.49 -2.86
CA ASP A 59 -2.99 -18.84 -3.39
C ASP A 59 -4.49 -19.21 -3.50
N GLY A 60 -5.30 -18.29 -4.04
CA GLY A 60 -6.75 -18.44 -4.18
C GLY A 60 -7.53 -18.46 -2.86
N ARG A 61 -6.88 -18.18 -1.75
CA ARG A 61 -7.48 -18.12 -0.42
C ARG A 61 -7.31 -16.71 0.16
N GLY A 62 -8.39 -15.97 0.25
CA GLY A 62 -8.40 -14.60 0.73
C GLY A 62 -9.15 -13.68 -0.23
N HIS A 63 -9.22 -12.43 0.14
CA HIS A 63 -9.95 -11.43 -0.61
C HIS A 63 -9.21 -10.10 -0.63
N ILE A 64 -9.18 -9.44 -1.79
CA ILE A 64 -8.56 -8.13 -1.95
C ILE A 64 -9.62 -7.14 -2.41
N VAL A 65 -9.74 -6.04 -1.68
CA VAL A 65 -10.54 -4.89 -2.08
C VAL A 65 -9.60 -3.77 -2.49
N ALA A 66 -9.61 -3.44 -3.77
CA ALA A 66 -8.77 -2.39 -4.35
C ALA A 66 -9.60 -1.13 -4.58
N VAL A 67 -9.07 0.02 -4.15
CA VAL A 67 -9.77 1.31 -4.27
C VAL A 67 -8.86 2.31 -4.97
N ASP A 68 -9.37 3.01 -5.98
CA ASP A 68 -8.67 4.10 -6.65
C ASP A 68 -9.64 5.07 -7.32
N LEU A 69 -9.23 6.32 -7.47
CA LEU A 69 -9.93 7.32 -8.28
C LEU A 69 -9.87 6.98 -9.77
N LEU A 70 -8.76 6.40 -10.21
CA LEU A 70 -8.51 6.02 -11.60
C LEU A 70 -9.09 4.64 -11.88
N PRO A 71 -9.54 4.38 -13.12
CA PRO A 71 -9.98 3.05 -13.51
C PRO A 71 -8.82 2.05 -13.48
N MET A 72 -9.14 0.81 -13.20
CA MET A 72 -8.21 -0.31 -13.18
C MET A 72 -8.79 -1.47 -13.95
N ASP A 73 -7.97 -2.13 -14.78
CA ASP A 73 -8.38 -3.37 -15.45
C ASP A 73 -8.69 -4.45 -14.42
N PRO A 74 -9.71 -5.28 -14.63
CA PRO A 74 -10.06 -6.36 -13.72
C PRO A 74 -8.89 -7.29 -13.41
N LEU A 75 -8.85 -7.76 -12.16
CA LEU A 75 -7.92 -8.79 -11.68
C LEU A 75 -8.72 -9.92 -11.04
N PRO A 76 -8.34 -11.19 -11.26
CA PRO A 76 -8.94 -12.31 -10.55
C PRO A 76 -8.82 -12.12 -9.03
N ASP A 77 -9.87 -12.52 -8.29
CA ASP A 77 -9.92 -12.48 -6.82
C ASP A 77 -9.73 -11.08 -6.20
N VAL A 78 -9.96 -10.02 -6.99
CA VAL A 78 -9.90 -8.62 -6.55
C VAL A 78 -11.23 -7.94 -6.82
N THR A 79 -11.86 -7.41 -5.78
CA THR A 79 -12.99 -6.49 -5.91
C THR A 79 -12.45 -5.07 -6.09
N PHE A 80 -12.71 -4.45 -7.23
CA PHE A 80 -12.29 -3.08 -7.48
C PHE A 80 -13.45 -2.11 -7.26
N ILE A 81 -13.20 -1.09 -6.47
CA ILE A 81 -14.13 0.01 -6.19
C ILE A 81 -13.49 1.29 -6.70
N GLN A 82 -14.08 1.87 -7.75
CA GLN A 82 -13.62 3.16 -8.26
C GLN A 82 -14.27 4.29 -7.48
N GLY A 83 -13.46 5.13 -6.86
CA GLY A 83 -13.92 6.29 -6.11
C GLY A 83 -12.91 6.78 -5.08
N ASP A 84 -13.28 7.84 -4.39
CA ASP A 84 -12.52 8.39 -3.28
C ASP A 84 -12.93 7.69 -1.98
N PHE A 85 -11.99 6.98 -1.34
CA PHE A 85 -12.29 6.28 -0.08
C PHE A 85 -12.62 7.21 1.10
N ARG A 86 -12.53 8.53 0.92
CA ARG A 86 -13.03 9.53 1.88
C ARG A 86 -14.53 9.76 1.77
N GLU A 87 -15.16 9.32 0.70
CA GLU A 87 -16.60 9.44 0.48
C GLU A 87 -17.35 8.30 1.17
N ASP A 88 -18.44 8.62 1.85
CA ASP A 88 -19.23 7.65 2.61
C ASP A 88 -19.70 6.46 1.77
N GLN A 89 -20.14 6.71 0.54
CA GLN A 89 -20.58 5.64 -0.37
C GLN A 89 -19.44 4.65 -0.71
N VAL A 90 -18.22 5.15 -0.89
CA VAL A 90 -17.05 4.30 -1.16
C VAL A 90 -16.65 3.52 0.09
N LEU A 91 -16.68 4.17 1.26
CA LEU A 91 -16.46 3.49 2.54
C LEU A 91 -17.48 2.41 2.80
N GLU A 92 -18.77 2.65 2.53
CA GLU A 92 -19.82 1.66 2.64
C GLU A 92 -19.60 0.47 1.70
N ALA A 93 -19.19 0.73 0.45
CA ALA A 93 -18.85 -0.31 -0.51
C ALA A 93 -17.64 -1.14 -0.07
N VAL A 94 -16.60 -0.50 0.48
CA VAL A 94 -15.43 -1.20 1.06
C VAL A 94 -15.85 -2.06 2.24
N ASN A 95 -16.71 -1.54 3.14
CA ASN A 95 -17.23 -2.29 4.28
C ASN A 95 -18.03 -3.52 3.84
N ALA A 96 -18.90 -3.35 2.85
CA ALA A 96 -19.67 -4.46 2.29
C ALA A 96 -18.76 -5.52 1.65
N ALA A 97 -17.72 -5.09 0.94
CA ALA A 97 -16.78 -5.98 0.25
C ALA A 97 -15.79 -6.68 1.19
N THR A 98 -15.48 -6.12 2.36
CA THR A 98 -14.57 -6.73 3.36
C THR A 98 -15.30 -7.64 4.34
N GLU A 99 -16.62 -7.68 4.28
CA GLU A 99 -17.49 -8.39 5.20
C GLU A 99 -17.19 -8.10 6.69
N SER A 100 -17.93 -8.69 7.61
CA SER A 100 -17.85 -8.41 9.05
C SER A 100 -16.60 -8.95 9.76
N HIS A 101 -15.62 -9.48 9.03
CA HIS A 101 -14.44 -10.16 9.60
C HIS A 101 -13.27 -9.21 9.92
N GLY A 102 -13.37 -7.94 9.51
CA GLY A 102 -12.28 -6.97 9.66
C GLY A 102 -11.15 -7.17 8.64
N VAL A 103 -10.32 -6.17 8.49
CA VAL A 103 -9.22 -6.13 7.52
C VAL A 103 -7.92 -6.63 8.17
N ASP A 104 -7.24 -7.56 7.51
CA ASP A 104 -5.94 -8.09 7.97
C ASP A 104 -4.76 -7.21 7.60
N LEU A 105 -4.83 -6.59 6.43
CA LEU A 105 -3.77 -5.78 5.88
C LEU A 105 -4.34 -4.61 5.08
N VAL A 106 -3.92 -3.42 5.44
CA VAL A 106 -4.11 -2.22 4.60
C VAL A 106 -2.80 -1.90 3.91
N MET A 107 -2.85 -1.71 2.61
CA MET A 107 -1.73 -1.29 1.79
C MET A 107 -2.02 0.05 1.14
N SER A 108 -1.01 0.91 1.01
CA SER A 108 -1.15 2.16 0.27
C SER A 108 0.13 2.48 -0.50
N ASP A 109 -0.02 2.64 -1.81
CA ASP A 109 1.06 3.13 -2.69
C ASP A 109 0.73 4.52 -3.27
N MET A 110 -0.16 5.25 -2.59
CA MET A 110 -0.57 6.59 -3.01
C MET A 110 0.61 7.54 -3.05
N ALA A 111 0.63 8.38 -4.08
CA ALA A 111 1.59 9.46 -4.22
C ALA A 111 0.89 10.65 -4.90
N PRO A 112 1.24 11.90 -4.55
CA PRO A 112 0.73 13.05 -5.25
C PRO A 112 1.33 13.14 -6.65
N ASN A 113 0.67 13.86 -7.54
CA ASN A 113 1.31 14.32 -8.76
C ASN A 113 2.45 15.25 -8.38
N LEU A 114 3.69 14.84 -8.65
CA LEU A 114 4.87 15.58 -8.25
C LEU A 114 5.02 16.84 -9.10
N SER A 115 5.10 17.99 -8.45
CA SER A 115 5.39 19.28 -9.09
C SER A 115 6.88 19.49 -9.33
N GLY A 116 7.73 18.69 -8.67
CA GLY A 116 9.18 18.87 -8.64
C GLY A 116 9.65 19.85 -7.54
N THR A 117 8.72 20.46 -6.83
CA THR A 117 9.01 21.40 -5.73
C THR A 117 8.75 20.72 -4.39
N SER A 118 9.80 20.47 -3.63
CA SER A 118 9.71 19.72 -2.36
C SER A 118 8.74 20.36 -1.36
N ALA A 119 8.69 21.68 -1.28
CA ALA A 119 7.79 22.41 -0.38
C ALA A 119 6.31 22.20 -0.70
N VAL A 120 5.97 21.79 -1.92
CA VAL A 120 4.60 21.49 -2.34
C VAL A 120 4.34 19.99 -2.25
N ASP A 121 5.30 19.17 -2.71
CA ASP A 121 5.12 17.73 -2.84
C ASP A 121 5.14 17.02 -1.50
N GLN A 122 5.97 17.48 -0.54
CA GLN A 122 6.10 16.85 0.76
C GLN A 122 4.80 16.91 1.59
N PRO A 123 4.14 18.08 1.78
CA PRO A 123 2.87 18.14 2.51
C PRO A 123 1.76 17.30 1.86
N ARG A 124 1.70 17.29 0.52
CA ARG A 124 0.72 16.47 -0.21
C ARG A 124 0.94 14.98 -0.01
N ALA A 125 2.21 14.54 -0.05
CA ALA A 125 2.56 13.15 0.20
C ALA A 125 2.25 12.73 1.64
N MET A 126 2.55 13.60 2.62
CA MET A 126 2.22 13.35 4.02
C MET A 126 0.72 13.24 4.24
N TYR A 127 -0.08 14.12 3.65
CA TYR A 127 -1.53 14.07 3.73
C TYR A 127 -2.09 12.72 3.25
N LEU A 128 -1.61 12.21 2.11
CA LEU A 128 -2.04 10.89 1.60
C LEU A 128 -1.64 9.74 2.54
N ALA A 129 -0.45 9.83 3.13
CA ALA A 129 -0.01 8.84 4.11
C ALA A 129 -0.86 8.88 5.40
N GLU A 130 -1.22 10.07 5.89
CA GLU A 130 -2.10 10.26 7.04
C GLU A 130 -3.48 9.68 6.80
N LEU A 131 -4.10 9.96 5.65
CA LEU A 131 -5.37 9.37 5.26
C LEU A 131 -5.33 7.84 5.26
N ALA A 132 -4.24 7.26 4.76
CA ALA A 132 -4.08 5.81 4.75
C ALA A 132 -3.92 5.23 6.16
N LEU A 133 -3.23 5.92 7.07
CA LEU A 133 -3.10 5.49 8.47
C LEU A 133 -4.43 5.59 9.21
N ASP A 134 -5.19 6.66 9.01
CA ASP A 134 -6.51 6.83 9.61
C ASP A 134 -7.47 5.74 9.13
N PHE A 135 -7.50 5.47 7.83
CA PHE A 135 -8.25 4.34 7.29
C PHE A 135 -7.83 3.00 7.94
N ALA A 136 -6.52 2.78 8.10
CA ALA A 136 -6.00 1.56 8.73
C ALA A 136 -6.43 1.43 10.19
N ARG A 137 -6.46 2.55 10.95
CA ARG A 137 -6.94 2.57 12.35
C ARG A 137 -8.41 2.19 12.46
N ASP A 138 -9.22 2.65 11.52
CA ASP A 138 -10.67 2.41 11.54
C ASP A 138 -11.05 1.00 11.10
N ARG A 139 -10.21 0.35 10.29
CA ARG A 139 -10.60 -0.89 9.59
C ARG A 139 -9.79 -2.13 9.97
N LEU A 140 -8.56 -1.97 10.47
CA LEU A 140 -7.76 -3.11 10.85
C LEU A 140 -8.32 -3.81 12.07
N ARG A 141 -8.39 -5.12 12.00
CA ARG A 141 -8.59 -5.94 13.20
C ARG A 141 -7.33 -5.96 14.08
N GLY A 142 -7.49 -6.28 15.36
CA GLY A 142 -6.36 -6.48 16.27
C GLY A 142 -5.34 -7.48 15.70
N GLY A 143 -4.06 -7.16 15.77
CA GLY A 143 -2.98 -7.94 15.16
C GLY A 143 -2.79 -7.72 13.66
N GLY A 144 -3.62 -6.90 13.02
CA GLY A 144 -3.51 -6.54 11.60
C GLY A 144 -2.22 -5.80 11.26
N SER A 145 -1.98 -5.60 9.98
CA SER A 145 -0.77 -4.96 9.47
C SER A 145 -1.08 -3.81 8.53
N PHE A 146 -0.16 -2.85 8.46
CA PHE A 146 -0.26 -1.69 7.58
C PHE A 146 1.04 -1.47 6.82
N VAL A 147 0.93 -1.20 5.53
CA VAL A 147 2.07 -0.87 4.67
C VAL A 147 1.75 0.35 3.86
N THR A 148 2.56 1.37 3.95
CA THR A 148 2.37 2.59 3.16
C THR A 148 3.66 3.12 2.59
N LYS A 149 3.55 3.75 1.42
CA LYS A 149 4.60 4.61 0.89
C LYS A 149 4.72 5.86 1.76
N LEU A 150 5.93 6.26 2.05
CA LEU A 150 6.26 7.47 2.78
C LEU A 150 7.40 8.21 2.08
N PHE A 151 7.33 9.52 2.04
CA PHE A 151 8.42 10.36 1.56
C PHE A 151 9.24 10.86 2.75
N GLN A 152 10.53 10.57 2.76
CA GLN A 152 11.45 11.11 3.76
C GLN A 152 11.50 12.65 3.67
N GLY A 153 11.42 13.31 4.80
CA GLY A 153 11.41 14.76 4.90
C GLY A 153 10.52 15.24 6.05
N GLU A 154 10.11 16.49 5.97
CA GLU A 154 9.28 17.12 7.00
C GLU A 154 7.99 16.32 7.24
N GLY A 155 7.65 16.11 8.51
CA GLY A 155 6.49 15.34 8.96
C GLY A 155 6.69 13.82 9.03
N ALA A 156 7.70 13.26 8.38
CA ALA A 156 7.89 11.80 8.33
C ALA A 156 8.18 11.19 9.71
N ASP A 157 8.98 11.84 10.54
CA ASP A 157 9.31 11.32 11.87
C ASP A 157 8.09 11.33 12.80
N THR A 158 7.28 12.39 12.76
CA THR A 158 6.01 12.46 13.51
C THR A 158 5.07 11.35 13.08
N TYR A 159 4.91 11.15 11.78
CA TYR A 159 4.10 10.08 11.23
C TYR A 159 4.55 8.68 11.69
N ILE A 160 5.86 8.44 11.68
CA ILE A 160 6.43 7.17 12.17
C ILE A 160 6.16 7.00 13.67
N ALA A 161 6.26 8.09 14.46
CA ALA A 161 5.94 8.06 15.88
C ALA A 161 4.46 7.73 16.11
N ASP A 162 3.54 8.30 15.33
CA ASP A 162 2.11 8.01 15.40
C ASP A 162 1.80 6.56 15.04
N ALA A 163 2.44 6.03 13.99
CA ALA A 163 2.32 4.62 13.65
C ALA A 163 2.81 3.71 14.80
N ARG A 164 3.90 4.09 15.50
CA ARG A 164 4.41 3.33 16.65
C ARG A 164 3.48 3.31 17.86
N ARG A 165 2.61 4.30 17.99
CA ARG A 165 1.56 4.28 19.04
C ARG A 165 0.48 3.25 18.76
N CYS A 166 0.21 2.98 17.48
CA CYS A 166 -0.87 2.10 17.03
C CYS A 166 -0.41 0.66 16.78
N PHE A 167 0.87 0.45 16.50
CA PHE A 167 1.41 -0.86 16.11
C PHE A 167 2.57 -1.25 17.03
N GLU A 168 2.72 -2.56 17.29
CA GLU A 168 3.82 -3.06 18.10
C GLU A 168 5.18 -2.98 17.40
N ASN A 169 5.18 -3.21 16.08
CA ASN A 169 6.41 -3.25 15.30
C ASN A 169 6.29 -2.38 14.06
N VAL A 170 7.10 -1.32 14.01
CA VAL A 170 7.14 -0.39 12.87
C VAL A 170 8.56 -0.33 12.31
N LYS A 171 8.70 -0.64 11.03
CA LYS A 171 9.98 -0.60 10.30
C LYS A 171 9.85 0.23 9.06
N VAL A 172 10.84 1.10 8.84
CA VAL A 172 10.98 1.86 7.58
C VAL A 172 11.99 1.14 6.70
N ARG A 173 11.65 0.97 5.43
CA ARG A 173 12.46 0.24 4.46
C ARG A 173 12.62 1.03 3.17
N LYS A 174 13.85 1.18 2.72
CA LYS A 174 14.14 1.67 1.38
C LYS A 174 14.37 0.49 0.45
N PRO A 175 13.52 0.29 -0.57
CA PRO A 175 13.70 -0.81 -1.51
C PRO A 175 14.97 -0.64 -2.35
N LYS A 176 15.70 -1.72 -2.60
CA LYS A 176 16.89 -1.70 -3.48
C LYS A 176 16.56 -1.25 -4.90
N ALA A 177 15.36 -1.58 -5.38
CA ALA A 177 14.85 -1.13 -6.68
C ALA A 177 14.50 0.37 -6.73
N SER A 178 14.58 1.09 -5.59
CA SER A 178 14.37 2.55 -5.55
C SER A 178 15.61 3.28 -6.09
N ARG A 179 15.40 4.36 -6.84
CA ARG A 179 16.52 5.20 -7.30
C ARG A 179 17.26 5.76 -6.08
N PRO A 180 18.62 5.86 -6.09
CA PRO A 180 19.40 6.33 -4.94
C PRO A 180 18.93 7.67 -4.38
N ARG A 181 18.56 8.62 -5.27
CA ARG A 181 18.08 9.96 -4.92
C ARG A 181 16.56 10.03 -4.61
N SER A 182 15.83 8.92 -4.75
CA SER A 182 14.40 8.90 -4.38
C SER A 182 14.25 9.01 -2.87
N ARG A 183 13.37 9.88 -2.41
CA ARG A 183 13.01 10.00 -1.00
C ARG A 183 11.94 8.99 -0.57
N GLU A 184 11.44 8.19 -1.49
CA GLU A 184 10.45 7.16 -1.21
C GLU A 184 11.03 6.06 -0.33
N VAL A 185 10.33 5.79 0.74
CA VAL A 185 10.52 4.63 1.60
C VAL A 185 9.17 3.95 1.82
N TYR A 186 9.18 2.80 2.47
CA TYR A 186 7.93 2.16 2.88
C TYR A 186 7.96 1.94 4.38
N LEU A 187 6.88 2.36 5.03
CA LEU A 187 6.61 2.01 6.41
C LEU A 187 5.87 0.67 6.41
N VAL A 188 6.36 -0.27 7.22
CA VAL A 188 5.73 -1.57 7.47
C VAL A 188 5.42 -1.65 8.95
N ALA A 189 4.16 -1.58 9.29
CA ALA A 189 3.66 -1.66 10.66
C ALA A 189 2.90 -2.98 10.88
N ARG A 190 3.10 -3.63 12.02
CA ARG A 190 2.54 -4.94 12.33
C ARG A 190 1.97 -4.97 13.73
N ASN A 191 1.05 -5.89 13.94
CA ASN A 191 0.38 -6.12 15.20
C ASN A 191 -0.32 -4.84 15.69
N TYR A 192 -1.38 -4.46 14.97
CA TYR A 192 -2.24 -3.36 15.36
C TYR A 192 -2.81 -3.57 16.75
N ARG A 193 -2.70 -2.56 17.59
CA ARG A 193 -3.24 -2.55 18.96
C ARG A 193 -4.67 -1.99 18.90
N VAL A 194 -5.61 -2.76 19.39
CA VAL A 194 -7.01 -2.33 19.55
C VAL A 194 -7.17 -1.61 20.85
#